data_a12307fc7f7ae008fff9f1277b9cf596
#
_entry.id   a12307fc7f7ae008fff9f1277b9cf596
#
_cell.length_a   1.000
_cell.length_b   1.000
_cell.length_c   1.000
_cell.angle_alpha   90.00
_cell.angle_beta   90.00
_cell.angle_gamma   90.00
#
_symmetry.space_group_name_H-M   'P 1'
#
loop_
_entity.id
_entity.type
_entity.pdbx_description
1 polymer ?
#
loop_
_entity_poly.entity_id
_entity_poly.type
_entity_poly.pdbx_seq_one_letter_code
_entity_poly.pdbx_strand_id
1 'polypeptide(L)'
;MGVFYFILYLYNALIDAIDYALILSSAILVFYFLVDFYKYNKKTKQIDYLLRLNDVSVVDLPKTSLLIEQQYQQLFLKVNQLHIALENQNDQDYHDMLDYFTLWVHQIKTPISALRLLIQSQECSQNELLMQVLRIKQYVDMVLHYIKIDHMASDLRLRRYQLNDIVNDVVKKQATFFIQKKLKLQYEPIDLMILSDEKWISFVIEQVLSNALKYTKEGTISIYVKDETLYIEDSGIGIKEEDLPRLFEKGFTGYNGRIDKKASGLGLYLCKTILDNLGHHIELHSKLGKGTVVSINFHVDDLKVK
;
A
#
# COMPACT_ATOMS: atom_id res chain seq x y z
N MET A 1 -2.96 -67.04 -5.15
CA MET A 1 -2.66 -68.07 -6.17
C MET A 1 -2.27 -69.42 -5.58
N GLY A 2 -1.26 -69.58 -4.68
CA GLY A 2 -0.86 -70.87 -4.12
C GLY A 2 -1.97 -71.62 -3.37
N VAL A 3 -2.82 -70.92 -2.61
CA VAL A 3 -3.95 -71.53 -1.87
C VAL A 3 -5.01 -72.08 -2.85
N PHE A 4 -5.24 -71.40 -3.95
CA PHE A 4 -6.23 -71.81 -4.97
C PHE A 4 -5.74 -73.07 -5.72
N TYR A 5 -4.45 -73.10 -6.07
CA TYR A 5 -3.80 -74.28 -6.66
C TYR A 5 -3.88 -75.48 -5.73
N PHE A 6 -3.58 -75.30 -4.45
CA PHE A 6 -3.63 -76.38 -3.44
C PHE A 6 -5.06 -76.95 -3.28
N ILE A 7 -6.08 -76.08 -3.27
CA ILE A 7 -7.47 -76.51 -3.17
C ILE A 7 -7.90 -77.32 -4.39
N LEU A 8 -7.57 -76.84 -5.60
CA LEU A 8 -7.92 -77.54 -6.84
C LEU A 8 -7.17 -78.88 -7.00
N TYR A 9 -5.91 -78.95 -6.52
CA TYR A 9 -5.12 -80.21 -6.48
C TYR A 9 -5.83 -81.24 -5.55
N LEU A 10 -6.35 -80.84 -4.39
CA LEU A 10 -7.06 -81.70 -3.47
C LEU A 10 -8.39 -82.22 -4.07
N TYR A 11 -9.02 -81.50 -5.03
CA TYR A 11 -10.23 -81.89 -5.69
C TYR A 11 -10.00 -82.77 -6.94
N ASN A 12 -8.76 -83.26 -7.18
CA ASN A 12 -8.42 -84.08 -8.31
C ASN A 12 -8.83 -83.52 -9.71
N ALA A 13 -8.82 -82.18 -9.81
CA ALA A 13 -9.11 -81.49 -11.08
C ALA A 13 -8.00 -81.74 -12.09
N LEU A 14 -8.32 -81.81 -13.39
CA LEU A 14 -7.36 -81.97 -14.45
C LEU A 14 -6.22 -80.94 -14.32
N ILE A 15 -5.02 -81.41 -13.99
CA ILE A 15 -3.84 -80.60 -13.69
C ILE A 15 -3.53 -79.65 -14.86
N ASP A 16 -3.63 -80.16 -16.12
CA ASP A 16 -3.41 -79.33 -17.30
C ASP A 16 -4.33 -78.08 -17.39
N ALA A 17 -5.58 -78.21 -16.97
CA ALA A 17 -6.53 -77.07 -16.99
C ALA A 17 -6.14 -76.02 -15.95
N ILE A 18 -5.59 -76.45 -14.80
CA ILE A 18 -5.16 -75.54 -13.73
C ILE A 18 -3.91 -74.78 -14.20
N ASP A 19 -2.95 -75.45 -14.81
CA ASP A 19 -1.72 -74.83 -15.32
C ASP A 19 -2.05 -73.79 -16.41
N TYR A 20 -2.96 -74.09 -17.34
CA TYR A 20 -3.43 -73.16 -18.35
C TYR A 20 -4.09 -71.90 -17.68
N ALA A 21 -4.92 -72.11 -16.68
CA ALA A 21 -5.58 -71.02 -15.98
C ALA A 21 -4.57 -70.13 -15.24
N LEU A 22 -3.52 -70.74 -14.63
CA LEU A 22 -2.45 -70.00 -13.97
C LEU A 22 -1.57 -69.21 -14.94
N ILE A 23 -1.21 -69.85 -16.09
CA ILE A 23 -0.42 -69.15 -17.12
C ILE A 23 -1.22 -67.98 -17.69
N LEU A 24 -2.50 -68.16 -18.00
CA LEU A 24 -3.36 -67.11 -18.54
C LEU A 24 -3.55 -65.96 -17.56
N SER A 25 -3.83 -66.27 -16.28
CA SER A 25 -4.01 -65.25 -15.26
C SER A 25 -2.70 -64.48 -14.97
N SER A 26 -1.56 -65.17 -14.98
CA SER A 26 -0.25 -64.53 -14.82
C SER A 26 0.09 -63.63 -16.01
N ALA A 27 -0.22 -64.06 -17.25
CA ALA A 27 -0.02 -63.23 -18.44
C ALA A 27 -0.88 -61.99 -18.44
N ILE A 28 -2.14 -62.07 -17.98
CA ILE A 28 -3.03 -60.92 -17.83
C ILE A 28 -2.48 -59.94 -16.77
N LEU A 29 -2.02 -60.45 -15.64
CA LEU A 29 -1.41 -59.63 -14.58
C LEU A 29 -0.13 -58.93 -15.05
N VAL A 30 0.74 -59.64 -15.76
CA VAL A 30 1.97 -59.07 -16.33
C VAL A 30 1.61 -57.98 -17.36
N PHE A 31 0.65 -58.26 -18.25
CA PHE A 31 0.18 -57.26 -19.21
C PHE A 31 -0.37 -56.03 -18.55
N TYR A 32 -1.21 -56.18 -17.53
CA TYR A 32 -1.75 -55.04 -16.75
C TYR A 32 -0.63 -54.23 -16.10
N PHE A 33 0.34 -54.92 -15.48
CA PHE A 33 1.50 -54.27 -14.87
C PHE A 33 2.35 -53.51 -15.88
N LEU A 34 2.59 -54.07 -17.08
CA LEU A 34 3.34 -53.38 -18.15
C LEU A 34 2.62 -52.12 -18.65
N VAL A 35 1.31 -52.18 -18.80
CA VAL A 35 0.50 -51.01 -19.20
C VAL A 35 0.54 -49.95 -18.14
N ASP A 36 0.40 -50.32 -16.87
CA ASP A 36 0.44 -49.39 -15.76
C ASP A 36 1.82 -48.75 -15.60
N PHE A 37 2.89 -49.54 -15.70
CA PHE A 37 4.27 -49.06 -15.68
C PHE A 37 4.58 -48.09 -16.84
N TYR A 38 4.07 -48.41 -18.05
CA TYR A 38 4.23 -47.51 -19.19
C TYR A 38 3.54 -46.15 -18.95
N LYS A 39 2.30 -46.16 -18.45
CA LYS A 39 1.58 -44.94 -18.10
C LYS A 39 2.30 -44.11 -17.02
N TYR A 40 2.77 -44.80 -15.98
CA TYR A 40 3.54 -44.18 -14.90
C TYR A 40 4.82 -43.52 -15.44
N ASN A 41 5.62 -44.27 -16.23
CA ASN A 41 6.88 -43.76 -16.78
C ASN A 41 6.65 -42.54 -17.73
N LYS A 42 5.60 -42.59 -18.55
CA LYS A 42 5.22 -41.46 -19.40
C LYS A 42 4.87 -40.21 -18.58
N LYS A 43 4.13 -40.37 -17.49
CA LYS A 43 3.73 -39.30 -16.60
C LYS A 43 4.92 -38.69 -15.85
N THR A 44 5.81 -39.55 -15.34
CA THR A 44 7.04 -39.11 -14.67
C THR A 44 7.93 -38.30 -15.62
N LYS A 45 8.12 -38.75 -16.85
CA LYS A 45 8.89 -38.01 -17.86
C LYS A 45 8.30 -36.66 -18.19
N GLN A 46 6.97 -36.50 -18.21
CA GLN A 46 6.32 -35.22 -18.40
C GLN A 46 6.60 -34.28 -17.22
N ILE A 47 6.49 -34.77 -15.99
CA ILE A 47 6.78 -33.98 -14.79
C ILE A 47 8.26 -33.58 -14.76
N ASP A 48 9.19 -34.49 -15.05
CA ASP A 48 10.63 -34.18 -15.11
C ASP A 48 10.96 -33.13 -16.17
N TYR A 49 10.26 -33.15 -17.30
CA TYR A 49 10.39 -32.12 -18.32
C TYR A 49 9.92 -30.77 -17.80
N LEU A 50 8.75 -30.72 -17.15
CA LEU A 50 8.20 -29.49 -16.56
C LEU A 50 9.12 -28.90 -15.46
N LEU A 51 9.72 -29.74 -14.63
CA LEU A 51 10.66 -29.32 -13.58
C LEU A 51 11.94 -28.65 -14.13
N ARG A 52 12.27 -28.89 -15.42
CA ARG A 52 13.43 -28.27 -16.09
C ARG A 52 13.10 -26.96 -16.79
N LEU A 53 11.84 -26.62 -16.91
CA LEU A 53 11.39 -25.35 -17.48
C LEU A 53 11.45 -24.25 -16.43
N ASN A 54 11.94 -23.08 -16.81
CA ASN A 54 11.96 -21.91 -15.93
C ASN A 54 10.58 -21.27 -15.81
N ASP A 55 9.68 -21.56 -16.74
CA ASP A 55 8.31 -21.06 -16.74
C ASP A 55 7.36 -22.24 -17.00
N VAL A 56 6.53 -22.56 -16.01
CA VAL A 56 5.58 -23.68 -16.06
C VAL A 56 4.17 -23.10 -16.13
N SER A 57 3.56 -23.17 -17.31
CA SER A 57 2.16 -22.85 -17.43
C SER A 57 1.29 -24.01 -16.92
N VAL A 58 0.19 -23.66 -16.29
CA VAL A 58 -0.77 -24.61 -15.70
C VAL A 58 -1.37 -25.59 -16.74
N VAL A 59 -1.37 -25.18 -18.00
CA VAL A 59 -1.93 -25.98 -19.12
C VAL A 59 -1.10 -27.26 -19.38
N ASP A 60 0.14 -27.31 -18.93
CA ASP A 60 1.08 -28.39 -19.23
C ASP A 60 1.03 -29.56 -18.23
N LEU A 61 0.23 -29.46 -17.17
CA LEU A 61 0.15 -30.51 -16.17
C LEU A 61 -0.49 -31.80 -16.74
N PRO A 62 0.07 -32.98 -16.44
CA PRO A 62 -0.45 -34.24 -16.95
C PRO A 62 -1.85 -34.54 -16.43
N LYS A 63 -2.74 -35.01 -17.29
CA LYS A 63 -4.09 -35.43 -16.88
C LYS A 63 -4.00 -36.53 -15.83
N THR A 64 -4.82 -36.37 -14.77
CA THR A 64 -4.84 -37.34 -13.66
C THR A 64 -6.26 -37.80 -13.35
N SER A 65 -6.36 -39.10 -12.97
CA SER A 65 -7.61 -39.71 -12.50
C SER A 65 -7.62 -39.95 -10.99
N LEU A 66 -6.47 -39.82 -10.32
CA LEU A 66 -6.37 -40.00 -8.87
C LEU A 66 -6.78 -38.76 -8.14
N LEU A 67 -7.65 -38.92 -7.14
CA LEU A 67 -8.19 -37.81 -6.36
C LEU A 67 -7.09 -36.97 -5.71
N ILE A 68 -6.08 -37.64 -5.13
CA ILE A 68 -4.96 -36.98 -4.45
C ILE A 68 -4.13 -36.10 -5.41
N GLU A 69 -3.89 -36.60 -6.64
CA GLU A 69 -3.16 -35.85 -7.66
C GLU A 69 -3.96 -34.64 -8.14
N GLN A 70 -5.29 -34.77 -8.25
CA GLN A 70 -6.18 -33.64 -8.57
C GLN A 70 -6.10 -32.58 -7.49
N GLN A 71 -6.09 -32.98 -6.21
CA GLN A 71 -5.95 -32.04 -5.08
C GLN A 71 -4.60 -31.32 -5.09
N TYR A 72 -3.50 -32.02 -5.39
CA TYR A 72 -2.18 -31.39 -5.55
C TYR A 72 -2.15 -30.41 -6.73
N GLN A 73 -2.78 -30.76 -7.84
CA GLN A 73 -2.88 -29.83 -8.97
C GLN A 73 -3.70 -28.59 -8.62
N GLN A 74 -4.81 -28.73 -7.89
CA GLN A 74 -5.59 -27.60 -7.41
C GLN A 74 -4.80 -26.71 -6.44
N LEU A 75 -4.02 -27.33 -5.54
CA LEU A 75 -3.15 -26.59 -4.63
C LEU A 75 -2.08 -25.82 -5.40
N PHE A 76 -1.43 -26.45 -6.37
CA PHE A 76 -0.45 -25.80 -7.24
C PHE A 76 -1.07 -24.62 -8.01
N LEU A 77 -2.27 -24.79 -8.56
CA LEU A 77 -3.04 -23.73 -9.23
C LEU A 77 -3.27 -22.54 -8.31
N LYS A 78 -3.71 -22.81 -7.09
CA LYS A 78 -3.97 -21.77 -6.10
C LYS A 78 -2.69 -21.01 -5.72
N VAL A 79 -1.59 -21.72 -5.50
CA VAL A 79 -0.29 -21.10 -5.18
C VAL A 79 0.20 -20.24 -6.35
N ASN A 80 0.10 -20.74 -7.58
CA ASN A 80 0.49 -19.99 -8.78
C ASN A 80 -0.37 -18.74 -8.99
N GLN A 81 -1.68 -18.81 -8.77
CA GLN A 81 -2.58 -17.65 -8.81
C GLN A 81 -2.20 -16.60 -7.77
N LEU A 82 -1.87 -17.02 -6.54
CA LEU A 82 -1.40 -16.12 -5.48
C LEU A 82 -0.05 -15.48 -5.84
N HIS A 83 0.86 -16.25 -6.45
CA HIS A 83 2.16 -15.74 -6.88
C HIS A 83 2.00 -14.66 -7.97
N ILE A 84 1.22 -14.95 -9.01
CA ILE A 84 0.92 -13.99 -10.08
C ILE A 84 0.23 -12.74 -9.53
N ALA A 85 -0.70 -12.90 -8.58
CA ALA A 85 -1.36 -11.76 -7.95
C ALA A 85 -0.37 -10.88 -7.16
N LEU A 86 0.58 -11.50 -6.44
CA LEU A 86 1.64 -10.78 -5.73
C LEU A 86 2.63 -10.09 -6.67
N GLU A 87 3.02 -10.74 -7.76
CA GLU A 87 3.87 -10.12 -8.79
C GLU A 87 3.20 -8.90 -9.41
N ASN A 88 1.93 -9.05 -9.84
CA ASN A 88 1.18 -7.94 -10.39
C ASN A 88 1.02 -6.78 -9.39
N GLN A 89 0.83 -7.09 -8.10
CA GLN A 89 0.76 -6.08 -7.05
C GLN A 89 2.10 -5.37 -6.88
N ASN A 90 3.22 -6.10 -6.84
CA ASN A 90 4.55 -5.52 -6.73
C ASN A 90 4.89 -4.64 -7.94
N ASP A 91 4.54 -5.08 -9.14
CA ASP A 91 4.74 -4.29 -10.36
C ASP A 91 3.92 -3.00 -10.33
N GLN A 92 2.66 -3.09 -9.89
CA GLN A 92 1.81 -1.92 -9.71
C GLN A 92 2.41 -0.94 -8.71
N ASP A 93 2.82 -1.42 -7.53
CA ASP A 93 3.42 -0.59 -6.48
C ASP A 93 4.72 0.06 -6.95
N TYR A 94 5.52 -0.66 -7.74
CA TYR A 94 6.75 -0.13 -8.35
C TYR A 94 6.45 0.97 -9.37
N HIS A 95 5.50 0.76 -10.27
CA HIS A 95 5.07 1.78 -11.23
C HIS A 95 4.51 3.01 -10.54
N ASP A 96 3.65 2.82 -9.55
CA ASP A 96 3.12 3.91 -8.75
C ASP A 96 4.23 4.71 -8.03
N MET A 97 5.27 4.04 -7.57
CA MET A 97 6.43 4.69 -6.97
C MET A 97 7.22 5.51 -8.00
N LEU A 98 7.44 5.00 -9.21
CA LEU A 98 8.12 5.73 -10.29
C LEU A 98 7.34 6.96 -10.73
N ASP A 99 6.02 6.85 -10.88
CA ASP A 99 5.14 7.97 -11.21
C ASP A 99 5.21 9.05 -10.12
N TYR A 100 5.25 8.62 -8.86
CA TYR A 100 5.45 9.51 -7.74
C TYR A 100 6.78 10.26 -7.78
N PHE A 101 7.89 9.56 -7.98
CA PHE A 101 9.20 10.20 -8.08
C PHE A 101 9.28 11.17 -9.25
N THR A 102 8.66 10.84 -10.38
CA THR A 102 8.58 11.73 -11.53
C THR A 102 7.85 13.02 -11.17
N LEU A 103 6.69 12.91 -10.52
CA LEU A 103 5.92 14.06 -10.07
C LEU A 103 6.68 14.91 -9.05
N TRP A 104 7.35 14.24 -8.08
CA TRP A 104 8.17 14.91 -7.07
C TRP A 104 9.35 15.69 -7.69
N VAL A 105 10.06 15.11 -8.68
CA VAL A 105 11.13 15.81 -9.39
C VAL A 105 10.60 17.08 -10.05
N HIS A 106 9.41 17.03 -10.65
CA HIS A 106 8.75 18.22 -11.19
C HIS A 106 8.40 19.27 -10.13
N GLN A 107 7.93 18.83 -8.96
CA GLN A 107 7.56 19.73 -7.86
C GLN A 107 8.78 20.44 -7.25
N ILE A 108 9.91 19.75 -7.09
CA ILE A 108 11.13 20.35 -6.54
C ILE A 108 11.85 21.25 -7.54
N LYS A 109 11.75 20.96 -8.84
CA LYS A 109 12.34 21.77 -9.92
C LYS A 109 11.76 23.20 -9.95
N THR A 110 10.48 23.35 -9.61
CA THR A 110 9.79 24.65 -9.61
C THR A 110 10.40 25.64 -8.61
N PRO A 111 10.50 25.34 -7.29
CA PRO A 111 11.12 26.25 -6.33
C PRO A 111 12.62 26.44 -6.59
N ILE A 112 13.33 25.44 -7.11
CA ILE A 112 14.74 25.60 -7.52
C ILE A 112 14.86 26.61 -8.66
N SER A 113 13.99 26.55 -9.69
CA SER A 113 13.99 27.51 -10.78
C SER A 113 13.62 28.91 -10.30
N ALA A 114 12.65 29.03 -9.38
CA ALA A 114 12.29 30.29 -8.75
C ALA A 114 13.47 30.88 -7.96
N LEU A 115 14.17 30.04 -7.16
CA LEU A 115 15.38 30.43 -6.43
C LEU A 115 16.44 30.98 -7.38
N ARG A 116 16.70 30.30 -8.50
CA ARG A 116 17.68 30.75 -9.50
C ARG A 116 17.31 32.10 -10.08
N LEU A 117 16.04 32.32 -10.42
CA LEU A 117 15.57 33.61 -10.94
C LEU A 117 15.68 34.71 -9.90
N LEU A 118 15.31 34.45 -8.64
CA LEU A 118 15.45 35.40 -7.53
C LEU A 118 16.91 35.82 -7.30
N ILE A 119 17.86 34.86 -7.34
CA ILE A 119 19.29 35.14 -7.19
C ILE A 119 19.82 35.98 -8.36
N GLN A 120 19.29 35.79 -9.57
CA GLN A 120 19.67 36.56 -10.75
C GLN A 120 19.06 37.97 -10.77
N SER A 121 17.93 38.19 -10.07
CA SER A 121 17.33 39.51 -9.92
C SER A 121 18.09 40.29 -8.86
N GLN A 122 18.51 41.52 -9.17
CA GLN A 122 19.24 42.39 -8.21
C GLN A 122 18.35 42.90 -7.05
N GLU A 123 17.06 42.69 -7.11
CA GLU A 123 16.04 43.13 -6.11
C GLU A 123 15.47 41.97 -5.32
N CYS A 124 16.29 41.03 -4.89
CA CYS A 124 15.83 39.81 -4.20
C CYS A 124 15.63 40.05 -2.69
N SER A 125 14.42 39.75 -2.19
CA SER A 125 14.16 39.73 -0.76
C SER A 125 14.68 38.43 -0.13
N GLN A 126 15.41 38.54 1.00
CA GLN A 126 15.87 37.38 1.78
C GLN A 126 14.70 36.45 2.17
N ASN A 127 13.52 37.02 2.45
CA ASN A 127 12.31 36.27 2.78
C ASN A 127 11.81 35.43 1.61
N GLU A 128 11.90 35.93 0.38
CA GLU A 128 11.49 35.16 -0.83
C GLU A 128 12.44 33.97 -1.09
N LEU A 129 13.73 34.16 -0.91
CA LEU A 129 14.71 33.07 -0.97
C LEU A 129 14.42 32.00 0.07
N LEU A 130 14.21 32.41 1.33
CA LEU A 130 13.89 31.51 2.45
C LEU A 130 12.64 30.69 2.16
N MET A 131 11.62 31.31 1.57
CA MET A 131 10.39 30.62 1.19
C MET A 131 10.62 29.50 0.17
N GLN A 132 11.47 29.72 -0.83
CA GLN A 132 11.76 28.65 -1.78
C GLN A 132 12.56 27.51 -1.13
N VAL A 133 13.50 27.83 -0.26
CA VAL A 133 14.25 26.82 0.52
C VAL A 133 13.30 26.00 1.40
N LEU A 134 12.37 26.63 2.10
CA LEU A 134 11.39 25.93 2.94
C LEU A 134 10.48 25.01 2.10
N ARG A 135 10.06 25.44 0.90
CA ARG A 135 9.29 24.59 -0.02
C ARG A 135 10.10 23.36 -0.47
N ILE A 136 11.37 23.55 -0.83
CA ILE A 136 12.25 22.43 -1.20
C ILE A 136 12.34 21.45 -0.02
N LYS A 137 12.57 21.96 1.20
CA LYS A 137 12.62 21.13 2.39
C LYS A 137 11.31 20.33 2.59
N GLN A 138 10.15 20.95 2.47
CA GLN A 138 8.84 20.28 2.59
C GLN A 138 8.70 19.13 1.56
N TYR A 139 9.14 19.33 0.32
CA TYR A 139 9.10 18.25 -0.69
C TYR A 139 10.08 17.11 -0.37
N VAL A 140 11.27 17.43 0.15
CA VAL A 140 12.24 16.41 0.57
C VAL A 140 11.68 15.60 1.76
N ASP A 141 11.15 16.28 2.77
CA ASP A 141 10.55 15.62 3.93
C ASP A 141 9.37 14.72 3.54
N MET A 142 8.53 15.16 2.57
CA MET A 142 7.43 14.36 2.04
C MET A 142 7.92 13.04 1.42
N VAL A 143 8.98 13.08 0.61
CA VAL A 143 9.56 11.88 0.00
C VAL A 143 10.15 10.95 1.04
N LEU A 144 10.87 11.50 2.03
CA LEU A 144 11.44 10.69 3.10
C LEU A 144 10.36 9.98 3.93
N HIS A 145 9.22 10.63 4.18
CA HIS A 145 8.10 9.99 4.86
C HIS A 145 7.43 8.93 3.97
N TYR A 146 7.27 9.20 2.67
CA TYR A 146 6.73 8.22 1.73
C TYR A 146 7.55 6.92 1.72
N ILE A 147 8.89 7.02 1.62
CA ILE A 147 9.77 5.83 1.61
C ILE A 147 9.72 5.08 2.95
N LYS A 148 9.51 5.79 4.07
CA LYS A 148 9.52 5.19 5.41
C LYS A 148 8.17 4.63 5.83
N ILE A 149 7.08 4.92 5.12
CA ILE A 149 5.74 4.55 5.56
C ILE A 149 5.54 3.03 5.57
N ASP A 150 6.14 2.30 4.61
CA ASP A 150 6.07 0.84 4.52
C ASP A 150 6.80 0.14 5.68
N HIS A 151 7.78 0.83 6.30
CA HIS A 151 8.53 0.34 7.45
C HIS A 151 8.16 1.07 8.75
N MET A 152 7.06 1.82 8.75
CA MET A 152 6.64 2.64 9.88
C MET A 152 6.50 1.82 11.16
N ALA A 153 5.91 0.62 11.08
CA ALA A 153 5.66 -0.24 12.24
C ALA A 153 6.94 -0.62 13.03
N SER A 154 8.09 -0.74 12.34
CA SER A 154 9.37 -1.09 12.99
C SER A 154 10.04 0.09 13.70
N ASP A 155 9.70 1.33 13.32
CA ASP A 155 10.34 2.56 13.82
C ASP A 155 9.44 3.36 14.78
N LEU A 156 8.19 2.91 15.03
CA LEU A 156 7.22 3.61 15.89
C LEU A 156 7.72 3.75 17.33
N ARG A 157 7.64 4.98 17.85
CA ARG A 157 7.91 5.32 19.25
C ARG A 157 6.67 5.92 19.89
N LEU A 158 5.72 5.07 20.24
CA LEU A 158 4.49 5.48 20.89
C LEU A 158 4.78 5.97 22.32
N ARG A 159 4.48 7.24 22.59
CA ARG A 159 4.58 7.90 23.88
C ARG A 159 3.41 8.87 24.07
N ARG A 160 3.23 9.29 25.31
CA ARG A 160 2.28 10.37 25.60
C ARG A 160 2.94 11.72 25.36
N TYR A 161 2.33 12.53 24.53
CA TYR A 161 2.80 13.87 24.18
C TYR A 161 1.70 14.89 24.42
N GLN A 162 2.09 16.09 24.85
CA GLN A 162 1.18 17.25 24.88
C GLN A 162 0.99 17.74 23.44
N LEU A 163 -0.23 17.64 22.90
CA LEU A 163 -0.52 18.03 21.52
C LEU A 163 -0.19 19.49 21.24
N ASN A 164 -0.36 20.36 22.25
CA ASN A 164 -0.02 21.78 22.16
C ASN A 164 1.43 22.03 21.76
N ASP A 165 2.36 21.24 22.28
CA ASP A 165 3.78 21.43 21.99
C ASP A 165 4.07 21.10 20.52
N ILE A 166 3.50 19.99 20.03
CA ILE A 166 3.62 19.59 18.63
C ILE A 166 3.04 20.64 17.69
N VAL A 167 1.80 21.11 17.97
CA VAL A 167 1.14 22.12 17.15
C VAL A 167 1.92 23.44 17.15
N ASN A 168 2.38 23.90 18.31
CA ASN A 168 3.18 25.11 18.44
C ASN A 168 4.46 25.06 17.60
N ASP A 169 5.16 23.93 17.62
CA ASP A 169 6.40 23.78 16.85
C ASP A 169 6.12 23.78 15.35
N VAL A 170 5.03 23.15 14.91
CA VAL A 170 4.62 23.20 13.50
C VAL A 170 4.21 24.62 13.09
N VAL A 171 3.44 25.32 13.91
CA VAL A 171 3.03 26.71 13.65
C VAL A 171 4.26 27.64 13.54
N LYS A 172 5.22 27.51 14.45
CA LYS A 172 6.50 28.25 14.38
C LYS A 172 7.26 28.01 13.06
N LYS A 173 7.36 26.75 12.62
CA LYS A 173 7.97 26.41 11.33
C LYS A 173 7.27 27.06 10.15
N GLN A 174 5.94 27.23 10.22
CA GLN A 174 5.13 27.81 9.16
C GLN A 174 4.95 29.33 9.27
N ALA A 175 5.49 29.98 10.31
CA ALA A 175 5.28 31.40 10.60
C ALA A 175 5.63 32.32 9.41
N THR A 176 6.71 32.04 8.70
CA THR A 176 7.13 32.82 7.51
C THR A 176 6.05 32.85 6.43
N PHE A 177 5.32 31.74 6.22
CA PHE A 177 4.24 31.67 5.25
C PHE A 177 3.02 32.48 5.68
N PHE A 178 2.66 32.46 6.97
CA PHE A 178 1.60 33.28 7.54
C PHE A 178 1.87 34.77 7.35
N ILE A 179 3.09 35.20 7.71
CA ILE A 179 3.52 36.62 7.64
C ILE A 179 3.50 37.08 6.18
N GLN A 180 4.09 36.33 5.27
CA GLN A 180 4.18 36.73 3.86
C GLN A 180 2.81 36.82 3.18
N LYS A 181 1.91 35.88 3.50
CA LYS A 181 0.54 35.88 2.95
C LYS A 181 -0.41 36.83 3.73
N LYS A 182 0.03 37.43 4.82
CA LYS A 182 -0.77 38.28 5.71
C LYS A 182 -2.03 37.57 6.21
N LEU A 183 -1.94 36.22 6.43
CA LEU A 183 -3.05 35.46 6.96
C LEU A 183 -3.12 35.57 8.47
N LYS A 184 -4.34 35.63 9.00
CA LYS A 184 -4.59 35.64 10.44
C LYS A 184 -4.55 34.19 10.97
N LEU A 185 -3.81 33.96 12.05
CA LEU A 185 -3.87 32.70 12.79
C LEU A 185 -4.76 32.93 14.03
N GLN A 186 -5.80 32.12 14.17
CA GLN A 186 -6.58 31.99 15.39
C GLN A 186 -6.18 30.67 16.04
N TYR A 187 -5.46 30.75 17.14
CA TYR A 187 -4.93 29.58 17.82
C TYR A 187 -5.44 29.58 19.27
N GLU A 188 -6.24 28.55 19.58
CA GLU A 188 -6.70 28.31 20.93
C GLU A 188 -5.76 27.42 21.71
N PRO A 189 -5.49 27.67 22.99
CA PRO A 189 -4.66 26.81 23.81
C PRO A 189 -5.21 25.36 23.82
N ILE A 190 -4.34 24.39 23.56
CA ILE A 190 -4.70 22.97 23.48
C ILE A 190 -4.28 22.27 24.75
N ASP A 191 -5.25 21.74 25.51
CA ASP A 191 -4.97 20.88 26.66
C ASP A 191 -5.42 19.45 26.35
N LEU A 192 -4.60 18.73 25.56
CA LEU A 192 -4.84 17.35 25.17
C LEU A 192 -3.53 16.56 25.15
N MET A 193 -3.52 15.46 25.93
CA MET A 193 -2.46 14.46 25.89
C MET A 193 -2.84 13.35 24.91
N ILE A 194 -1.98 13.08 23.94
CA ILE A 194 -2.18 12.01 22.94
C ILE A 194 -1.16 10.90 23.13
N LEU A 195 -1.56 9.65 22.87
CA LEU A 195 -0.65 8.50 22.75
C LEU A 195 -0.33 8.32 21.28
N SER A 196 0.87 8.70 20.86
CA SER A 196 1.24 8.67 19.44
C SER A 196 2.76 8.74 19.25
N ASP A 197 3.19 8.90 17.99
CA ASP A 197 4.57 9.22 17.63
C ASP A 197 4.66 10.69 17.21
N GLU A 198 5.44 11.48 17.95
CA GLU A 198 5.61 12.93 17.75
C GLU A 198 6.03 13.29 16.32
N LYS A 199 6.97 12.52 15.75
CA LYS A 199 7.52 12.79 14.43
C LYS A 199 6.47 12.64 13.32
N TRP A 200 5.67 11.58 13.40
CA TRP A 200 4.64 11.29 12.43
C TRP A 200 3.45 12.25 12.56
N ILE A 201 3.03 12.57 13.79
CA ILE A 201 1.96 13.56 14.03
C ILE A 201 2.40 14.96 13.61
N SER A 202 3.65 15.36 13.91
CA SER A 202 4.19 16.64 13.43
C SER A 202 4.11 16.75 11.92
N PHE A 203 4.48 15.69 11.19
CA PHE A 203 4.38 15.65 9.73
C PHE A 203 2.92 15.82 9.25
N VAL A 204 1.97 15.08 9.85
CA VAL A 204 0.54 15.17 9.49
C VAL A 204 0.02 16.58 9.68
N ILE A 205 0.25 17.18 10.85
CA ILE A 205 -0.20 18.56 11.16
C ILE A 205 0.48 19.57 10.21
N GLU A 206 1.77 19.41 9.95
CA GLU A 206 2.52 20.26 9.01
C GLU A 206 1.92 20.17 7.60
N GLN A 207 1.57 18.98 7.14
CA GLN A 207 0.99 18.76 5.82
C GLN A 207 -0.42 19.36 5.69
N VAL A 208 -1.28 19.19 6.71
CA VAL A 208 -2.61 19.80 6.76
C VAL A 208 -2.52 21.31 6.79
N LEU A 209 -1.65 21.88 7.64
CA LEU A 209 -1.44 23.31 7.76
C LEU A 209 -0.85 23.92 6.48
N SER A 210 0.09 23.22 5.82
CA SER A 210 0.63 23.61 4.52
C SER A 210 -0.45 23.67 3.44
N ASN A 211 -1.40 22.73 3.44
CA ASN A 211 -2.54 22.77 2.53
C ASN A 211 -3.46 23.98 2.85
N ALA A 212 -3.80 24.22 4.09
CA ALA A 212 -4.57 25.37 4.51
C ALA A 212 -3.89 26.69 4.05
N LEU A 213 -2.58 26.83 4.29
CA LEU A 213 -1.79 27.97 3.82
C LEU A 213 -1.75 28.08 2.30
N LYS A 214 -1.67 26.96 1.58
CA LYS A 214 -1.61 26.94 0.11
C LYS A 214 -2.89 27.45 -0.51
N TYR A 215 -4.03 27.00 -0.02
CA TYR A 215 -5.35 27.25 -0.63
C TYR A 215 -6.09 28.46 -0.04
N THR A 216 -5.54 29.10 0.99
CA THR A 216 -6.03 30.37 1.52
C THR A 216 -5.19 31.51 0.96
N LYS A 217 -5.84 32.43 0.21
CA LYS A 217 -5.20 33.64 -0.31
C LYS A 217 -5.27 34.78 0.70
N GLU A 218 -6.43 34.96 1.28
CA GLU A 218 -6.75 35.99 2.28
C GLU A 218 -7.70 35.41 3.33
N GLY A 219 -7.63 35.87 4.57
CA GLY A 219 -8.52 35.45 5.64
C GLY A 219 -7.81 34.81 6.82
N THR A 220 -8.37 33.74 7.37
CA THR A 220 -7.99 33.19 8.67
C THR A 220 -7.79 31.70 8.59
N ILE A 221 -6.82 31.21 9.34
CA ILE A 221 -6.66 29.77 9.65
C ILE A 221 -6.85 29.64 11.16
N SER A 222 -7.77 28.76 11.57
CA SER A 222 -8.10 28.49 12.97
C SER A 222 -7.62 27.10 13.37
N ILE A 223 -7.01 26.97 14.55
CA ILE A 223 -6.55 25.71 15.13
C ILE A 223 -7.12 25.62 16.54
N TYR A 224 -7.91 24.59 16.82
CA TYR A 224 -8.54 24.36 18.12
C TYR A 224 -8.80 22.88 18.35
N VAL A 225 -9.07 22.49 19.60
CA VAL A 225 -9.43 21.11 19.99
C VAL A 225 -10.82 21.10 20.60
N LYS A 226 -11.59 20.11 20.21
CA LYS A 226 -12.88 19.80 20.81
C LYS A 226 -13.05 18.27 20.85
N ASP A 227 -13.46 17.72 22.00
CA ASP A 227 -13.77 16.30 22.19
C ASP A 227 -12.66 15.38 21.61
N GLU A 228 -11.40 15.55 22.09
CA GLU A 228 -10.19 14.81 21.66
C GLU A 228 -9.88 14.91 20.17
N THR A 229 -10.49 15.84 19.46
CA THR A 229 -10.31 16.05 18.03
C THR A 229 -9.66 17.40 17.77
N LEU A 230 -8.54 17.39 17.04
CA LEU A 230 -7.89 18.61 16.54
C LEU A 230 -8.56 19.06 15.26
N TYR A 231 -8.96 20.32 15.22
CA TYR A 231 -9.52 20.98 14.05
C TYR A 231 -8.53 21.98 13.49
N ILE A 232 -8.31 21.90 12.18
CA ILE A 232 -7.58 22.91 11.40
C ILE A 232 -8.53 23.40 10.33
N GLU A 233 -9.00 24.64 10.47
CA GLU A 233 -10.00 25.24 9.61
C GLU A 233 -9.37 26.40 8.83
N ASP A 234 -9.60 26.45 7.54
CA ASP A 234 -9.19 27.53 6.66
C ASP A 234 -10.39 28.22 6.01
N SER A 235 -10.28 29.51 5.76
CA SER A 235 -11.28 30.32 5.03
C SER A 235 -10.93 30.42 3.53
N GLY A 236 -10.30 29.39 2.97
CA GLY A 236 -9.81 29.38 1.60
C GLY A 236 -10.87 29.11 0.54
N ILE A 237 -10.40 28.70 -0.63
CA ILE A 237 -11.26 28.49 -1.81
C ILE A 237 -12.24 27.31 -1.65
N GLY A 238 -12.02 26.43 -0.67
CA GLY A 238 -12.82 25.22 -0.48
C GLY A 238 -12.60 24.20 -1.59
N ILE A 239 -13.34 23.09 -1.50
CA ILE A 239 -13.22 21.92 -2.38
C ILE A 239 -14.62 21.61 -2.95
N LYS A 240 -14.67 21.13 -4.18
CA LYS A 240 -15.92 20.69 -4.80
C LYS A 240 -16.39 19.39 -4.15
N GLU A 241 -17.70 19.24 -3.98
CA GLU A 241 -18.33 18.07 -3.35
C GLU A 241 -17.96 16.78 -4.08
N GLU A 242 -17.88 16.80 -5.40
CA GLU A 242 -17.48 15.67 -6.25
C GLU A 242 -16.05 15.15 -6.01
N ASP A 243 -15.15 16.02 -5.50
CA ASP A 243 -13.76 15.67 -5.22
C ASP A 243 -13.55 15.11 -3.78
N LEU A 244 -14.46 15.40 -2.84
CA LEU A 244 -14.31 15.06 -1.42
C LEU A 244 -14.05 13.56 -1.15
N PRO A 245 -14.79 12.61 -1.75
CA PRO A 245 -14.58 11.18 -1.48
C PRO A 245 -13.20 10.67 -1.89
N ARG A 246 -12.55 11.36 -2.82
CA ARG A 246 -11.32 10.93 -3.45
C ARG A 246 -10.06 11.63 -2.94
N LEU A 247 -10.19 12.58 -2.02
CA LEU A 247 -9.06 13.42 -1.56
C LEU A 247 -7.94 12.64 -0.87
N PHE A 248 -8.27 11.47 -0.32
CA PHE A 248 -7.31 10.59 0.33
C PHE A 248 -6.79 9.48 -0.59
N GLU A 249 -7.24 9.42 -1.86
CA GLU A 249 -6.70 8.49 -2.84
C GLU A 249 -5.27 8.90 -3.26
N LYS A 250 -4.41 7.91 -3.47
CA LYS A 250 -3.01 8.11 -3.88
C LYS A 250 -2.95 8.83 -5.23
N GLY A 251 -2.25 9.97 -5.27
CA GLY A 251 -2.06 10.75 -6.49
C GLY A 251 -3.27 11.57 -6.95
N PHE A 252 -4.38 11.56 -6.21
CA PHE A 252 -5.54 12.35 -6.58
C PHE A 252 -5.29 13.84 -6.36
N THR A 253 -5.45 14.62 -7.41
CA THR A 253 -5.42 16.08 -7.37
C THR A 253 -6.77 16.59 -7.83
N GLY A 254 -7.59 17.12 -6.91
CA GLY A 254 -8.87 17.70 -7.24
C GLY A 254 -8.77 18.85 -8.28
N TYR A 255 -9.90 19.39 -8.68
CA TYR A 255 -10.01 20.46 -9.67
C TYR A 255 -9.00 21.60 -9.43
N ASN A 256 -8.85 22.04 -8.20
CA ASN A 256 -7.93 23.11 -7.81
C ASN A 256 -6.44 22.72 -7.99
N GLY A 257 -6.09 21.46 -7.74
CA GLY A 257 -4.72 20.95 -7.93
C GLY A 257 -4.32 20.80 -9.38
N ARG A 258 -5.28 20.48 -10.26
CA ARG A 258 -5.08 20.40 -11.73
C ARG A 258 -4.84 21.77 -12.35
N ILE A 259 -5.54 22.81 -11.89
CA ILE A 259 -5.34 24.19 -12.38
C ILE A 259 -3.96 24.70 -11.96
N ASP A 260 -3.54 24.47 -10.73
CA ASP A 260 -2.25 24.98 -10.21
C ASP A 260 -1.03 24.22 -10.69
N LYS A 261 -1.17 23.01 -11.30
CA LYS A 261 -0.06 22.10 -11.66
C LYS A 261 0.95 21.86 -10.52
N LYS A 262 0.59 22.23 -9.28
CA LYS A 262 1.47 22.26 -8.10
C LYS A 262 1.08 21.30 -7.00
N ALA A 263 0.09 20.42 -7.24
CA ALA A 263 -0.35 19.44 -6.25
C ALA A 263 0.16 18.05 -6.66
N SER A 264 0.78 17.34 -5.71
CA SER A 264 1.24 15.96 -5.90
C SER A 264 0.13 14.93 -5.68
N GLY A 265 -0.96 15.32 -5.00
CA GLY A 265 -2.01 14.38 -4.58
C GLY A 265 -1.58 13.37 -3.52
N LEU A 266 -0.44 13.56 -2.88
CA LEU A 266 0.11 12.60 -1.92
C LEU A 266 0.03 13.05 -0.48
N GLY A 267 -0.03 14.36 -0.25
CA GLY A 267 -0.01 14.88 1.12
C GLY A 267 -1.13 14.33 1.99
N LEU A 268 -2.38 14.40 1.53
CA LEU A 268 -3.53 13.86 2.27
C LEU A 268 -3.56 12.34 2.31
N TYR A 269 -3.13 11.65 1.24
CA TYR A 269 -2.95 10.20 1.24
C TYR A 269 -1.98 9.76 2.35
N LEU A 270 -0.80 10.39 2.45
CA LEU A 270 0.18 10.11 3.50
C LEU A 270 -0.39 10.42 4.89
N CYS A 271 -1.10 11.54 5.06
CA CYS A 271 -1.76 11.86 6.33
C CYS A 271 -2.70 10.74 6.76
N LYS A 272 -3.56 10.26 5.85
CA LYS A 272 -4.50 9.19 6.16
C LYS A 272 -3.78 7.89 6.50
N THR A 273 -2.81 7.46 5.68
CA THR A 273 -2.07 6.22 5.90
C THR A 273 -1.30 6.24 7.24
N ILE A 274 -0.68 7.37 7.58
CA ILE A 274 0.03 7.53 8.85
C ILE A 274 -0.95 7.46 10.03
N LEU A 275 -2.07 8.16 9.96
CA LEU A 275 -3.05 8.18 11.04
C LEU A 275 -3.73 6.83 11.22
N ASP A 276 -4.08 6.14 10.13
CA ASP A 276 -4.64 4.77 10.17
C ASP A 276 -3.64 3.80 10.84
N ASN A 277 -2.33 3.90 10.55
CA ASN A 277 -1.29 3.10 11.19
C ASN A 277 -1.07 3.43 12.68
N LEU A 278 -1.39 4.66 13.09
CA LEU A 278 -1.32 5.10 14.48
C LEU A 278 -2.62 4.85 15.26
N GLY A 279 -3.67 4.35 14.60
CA GLY A 279 -4.99 4.14 15.20
C GLY A 279 -5.79 5.43 15.39
N HIS A 280 -5.47 6.49 14.64
CA HIS A 280 -6.16 7.77 14.63
C HIS A 280 -7.01 7.94 13.37
N HIS A 281 -7.97 8.87 13.40
CA HIS A 281 -8.86 9.11 12.27
C HIS A 281 -8.74 10.54 11.75
N ILE A 282 -8.82 10.70 10.43
CA ILE A 282 -8.87 12.00 9.76
C ILE A 282 -10.13 12.11 8.93
N GLU A 283 -10.83 13.24 9.08
CA GLU A 283 -11.96 13.60 8.25
C GLU A 283 -11.76 14.99 7.67
N LEU A 284 -12.43 15.25 6.56
CA LEU A 284 -12.35 16.53 5.87
C LEU A 284 -13.74 16.97 5.43
N HIS A 285 -14.14 18.17 5.83
CA HIS A 285 -15.36 18.84 5.41
C HIS A 285 -15.01 20.12 4.67
N SER A 286 -15.59 20.33 3.51
CA SER A 286 -15.32 21.54 2.73
C SER A 286 -16.54 21.97 1.92
N LYS A 287 -16.62 23.27 1.70
CA LYS A 287 -17.60 23.86 0.79
C LYS A 287 -16.90 24.89 -0.10
N LEU A 288 -17.11 24.77 -1.40
CA LEU A 288 -16.53 25.68 -2.38
C LEU A 288 -16.84 27.14 -2.04
N GLY A 289 -15.80 27.98 -1.98
CA GLY A 289 -15.89 29.40 -1.61
C GLY A 289 -16.05 29.68 -0.11
N LYS A 290 -16.10 28.66 0.76
CA LYS A 290 -16.22 28.86 2.21
C LYS A 290 -14.99 28.40 3.01
N GLY A 291 -14.16 27.53 2.43
CA GLY A 291 -12.98 26.98 3.08
C GLY A 291 -13.09 25.50 3.38
N THR A 292 -12.13 25.01 4.16
CA THR A 292 -11.99 23.58 4.49
C THR A 292 -11.74 23.41 5.99
N VAL A 293 -12.36 22.40 6.56
CA VAL A 293 -12.13 21.95 7.94
C VAL A 293 -11.55 20.54 7.89
N VAL A 294 -10.35 20.36 8.40
CA VAL A 294 -9.74 19.04 8.61
C VAL A 294 -9.81 18.73 10.09
N SER A 295 -10.36 17.58 10.44
CA SER A 295 -10.44 17.07 11.80
C SER A 295 -9.58 15.82 11.97
N ILE A 296 -8.79 15.77 13.03
CA ILE A 296 -7.93 14.63 13.40
C ILE A 296 -8.38 14.17 14.78
N ASN A 297 -9.00 13.00 14.84
CA ASN A 297 -9.44 12.39 16.10
C ASN A 297 -8.33 11.52 16.65
N PHE A 298 -7.93 11.79 17.89
CA PHE A 298 -6.88 11.06 18.62
C PHE A 298 -7.42 9.99 19.57
N HIS A 299 -8.74 9.76 19.56
CA HIS A 299 -9.32 8.67 20.34
C HIS A 299 -8.78 7.34 19.79
N VAL A 300 -8.10 6.59 20.64
CA VAL A 300 -7.52 5.30 20.25
C VAL A 300 -8.55 4.22 20.61
N ASP A 301 -9.34 3.80 19.63
CA ASP A 301 -10.02 2.52 19.71
C ASP A 301 -8.95 1.42 19.73
N ASP A 302 -9.04 0.48 20.67
CA ASP A 302 -8.05 -0.58 20.96
C ASP A 302 -7.06 -0.88 19.81
N LEU A 303 -5.79 -0.57 20.04
CA LEU A 303 -4.69 -0.82 19.08
C LEU A 303 -4.76 -2.28 18.62
N LYS A 304 -5.29 -2.52 17.44
CA LYS A 304 -5.13 -3.80 16.75
C LYS A 304 -3.67 -3.88 16.30
N VAL A 305 -2.81 -4.29 17.23
CA VAL A 305 -1.45 -4.73 16.89
C VAL A 305 -1.64 -5.98 16.00
N LYS A 306 -1.42 -5.80 14.70
CA LYS A 306 -1.30 -6.92 13.75
C LYS A 306 0.15 -7.37 13.70
#